data_ce08654312ca2256e3b3ba55c2110736
#
_entry.id   ce08654312ca2256e3b3ba55c2110736
#
_cell.length_a   1.000
_cell.length_b   1.000
_cell.length_c   1.000
_cell.angle_alpha   90.00
_cell.angle_beta   90.00
_cell.angle_gamma   90.00
#
_symmetry.space_group_name_H-M   'P 1'
#
loop_
_entity.id
_entity.type
_entity.pdbx_description
1 polymer ?
#
loop_
_entity_poly.entity_id
_entity_poly.type
_entity_poly.pdbx_seq_one_letter_code
_entity_poly.pdbx_strand_id
1 'polypeptide(L)'
;MRFDGKVALVTGGGRGIGAATCELFARDGASVTVCDLDEGPAQEVAGPLGGKGLGVACDVSRRDQVEAAVQKTLDAFGRLDILVCCAGITRDNLVHKMTDEDWDGVIDTHLKGTFLSAQAAQRVMVPQRYGKMVFLSSTSADGNRGQTNYSTAKAGLQGMARTLAIELGPFGINVNAVAPGFIETRMTEATARRMGVAWEDFKKAAAERTPMRRIGQPVDIANVIAFLCSDESSFVSGQTIYVRGGP
;
A
#
# COMPACT_ATOMS: atom_id res chain seq x y z
N MET A 1 -19.38 12.68 -5.21
CA MET A 1 -18.69 11.39 -4.97
C MET A 1 -17.72 11.56 -3.80
N ARG A 2 -17.30 10.47 -3.12
CA ARG A 2 -16.48 10.53 -1.89
C ARG A 2 -15.14 11.25 -2.08
N PHE A 3 -14.53 11.14 -3.27
CA PHE A 3 -13.23 11.70 -3.61
C PHE A 3 -13.28 12.71 -4.77
N ASP A 4 -14.43 13.33 -5.00
CA ASP A 4 -14.55 14.30 -6.07
C ASP A 4 -13.55 15.46 -5.89
N GLY A 5 -12.78 15.76 -6.95
CA GLY A 5 -11.73 16.77 -6.92
C GLY A 5 -10.47 16.41 -6.12
N LYS A 6 -10.34 15.18 -5.60
CA LYS A 6 -9.14 14.67 -4.92
C LYS A 6 -8.19 13.98 -5.89
N VAL A 7 -6.90 14.00 -5.55
CA VAL A 7 -5.84 13.34 -6.31
C VAL A 7 -5.12 12.35 -5.41
N ALA A 8 -5.06 11.10 -5.88
CA ALA A 8 -4.38 10.01 -5.19
C ALA A 8 -3.12 9.55 -5.95
N LEU A 9 -2.06 9.21 -5.22
CA LEU A 9 -0.91 8.48 -5.72
C LEU A 9 -0.85 7.14 -4.98
N VAL A 10 -0.83 6.04 -5.74
CA VAL A 10 -0.79 4.68 -5.20
C VAL A 10 0.47 3.98 -5.71
N THR A 11 1.41 3.64 -4.81
CA THR A 11 2.58 2.84 -5.16
C THR A 11 2.24 1.34 -5.12
N GLY A 12 2.81 0.54 -6.03
CA GLY A 12 2.38 -0.85 -6.24
C GLY A 12 0.94 -0.91 -6.74
N GLY A 13 0.52 0.10 -7.51
CA GLY A 13 -0.85 0.28 -7.99
C GLY A 13 -1.23 -0.59 -9.18
N GLY A 14 -0.27 -1.23 -9.84
CA GLY A 14 -0.53 -2.02 -11.04
C GLY A 14 -1.16 -3.39 -10.80
N ARG A 15 -1.27 -3.86 -9.54
CA ARG A 15 -1.77 -5.21 -9.23
C ARG A 15 -2.41 -5.30 -7.86
N GLY A 16 -3.25 -6.32 -7.66
CA GLY A 16 -3.76 -6.75 -6.35
C GLY A 16 -4.45 -5.65 -5.56
N ILE A 17 -4.02 -5.43 -4.30
CA ILE A 17 -4.63 -4.44 -3.40
C ILE A 17 -4.47 -3.02 -3.96
N GLY A 18 -3.29 -2.70 -4.51
CA GLY A 18 -3.03 -1.38 -5.10
C GLY A 18 -3.96 -1.09 -6.28
N ALA A 19 -4.10 -2.02 -7.22
CA ALA A 19 -5.00 -1.89 -8.36
C ALA A 19 -6.46 -1.70 -7.93
N ALA A 20 -6.96 -2.56 -7.03
CA ALA A 20 -8.31 -2.43 -6.49
C ALA A 20 -8.53 -1.09 -5.78
N THR A 21 -7.49 -0.53 -5.13
CA THR A 21 -7.53 0.78 -4.50
C THR A 21 -7.61 1.90 -5.55
N CYS A 22 -6.82 1.83 -6.62
CA CYS A 22 -6.87 2.79 -7.74
C CYS A 22 -8.25 2.82 -8.41
N GLU A 23 -8.80 1.64 -8.72
CA GLU A 23 -10.12 1.50 -9.33
C GLU A 23 -11.22 2.07 -8.43
N LEU A 24 -11.15 1.78 -7.11
CA LEU A 24 -12.11 2.29 -6.14
C LEU A 24 -12.06 3.81 -6.03
N PHE A 25 -10.87 4.40 -5.94
CA PHE A 25 -10.70 5.85 -5.87
C PHE A 25 -11.24 6.54 -7.12
N ALA A 26 -10.92 6.03 -8.31
CA ALA A 26 -11.39 6.61 -9.55
C ALA A 26 -12.92 6.49 -9.70
N ARG A 27 -13.49 5.34 -9.36
CA ARG A 27 -14.95 5.13 -9.31
C ARG A 27 -15.63 6.14 -8.39
N ASP A 28 -15.01 6.45 -7.26
CA ASP A 28 -15.53 7.37 -6.25
C ASP A 28 -15.14 8.85 -6.51
N GLY A 29 -14.55 9.15 -7.68
CA GLY A 29 -14.38 10.52 -8.20
C GLY A 29 -12.95 11.07 -8.21
N ALA A 30 -11.96 10.38 -7.61
CA ALA A 30 -10.57 10.85 -7.60
C ALA A 30 -9.89 10.77 -8.97
N SER A 31 -8.90 11.63 -9.19
CA SER A 31 -7.82 11.39 -10.15
C SER A 31 -6.73 10.54 -9.49
N VAL A 32 -6.15 9.59 -10.23
CA VAL A 32 -5.25 8.59 -9.64
C VAL A 32 -3.97 8.43 -10.45
N THR A 33 -2.83 8.66 -9.78
CA THR A 33 -1.52 8.23 -10.29
C THR A 33 -1.26 6.81 -9.81
N VAL A 34 -1.15 5.90 -10.76
CA VAL A 34 -0.84 4.48 -10.56
C VAL A 34 0.65 4.29 -10.75
N CYS A 35 1.40 4.10 -9.65
CA CYS A 35 2.83 3.82 -9.70
C CYS A 35 3.09 2.33 -9.54
N ASP A 36 3.90 1.74 -10.42
CA ASP A 36 4.41 0.37 -10.28
C ASP A 36 5.86 0.32 -10.76
N LEU A 37 6.60 -0.74 -10.39
CA LEU A 37 7.98 -0.92 -10.87
C LEU A 37 8.03 -0.97 -12.39
N ASP A 38 7.08 -1.68 -12.99
CA ASP A 38 6.93 -1.83 -14.43
C ASP A 38 5.84 -0.89 -14.97
N GLU A 39 6.11 -0.23 -16.10
CA GLU A 39 5.17 0.69 -16.73
C GLU A 39 3.90 -0.01 -17.23
N GLY A 40 4.03 -1.21 -17.81
CA GLY A 40 2.91 -1.97 -18.37
C GLY A 40 1.75 -2.14 -17.37
N PRO A 41 1.95 -2.77 -16.21
CA PRO A 41 0.92 -2.91 -15.19
C PRO A 41 0.34 -1.59 -14.69
N ALA A 42 1.17 -0.53 -14.58
CA ALA A 42 0.68 0.79 -14.20
C ALA A 42 -0.29 1.35 -15.25
N GLN A 43 0.03 1.21 -16.52
CA GLN A 43 -0.81 1.66 -17.65
C GLN A 43 -2.07 0.80 -17.82
N GLU A 44 -1.99 -0.52 -17.60
CA GLU A 44 -3.14 -1.42 -17.64
C GLU A 44 -4.24 -1.01 -16.65
N VAL A 45 -3.86 -0.52 -15.46
CA VAL A 45 -4.80 -0.01 -14.45
C VAL A 45 -5.20 1.44 -14.73
N ALA A 46 -4.27 2.30 -15.11
CA ALA A 46 -4.55 3.73 -15.32
C ALA A 46 -5.39 4.00 -16.58
N GLY A 47 -5.14 3.26 -17.68
CA GLY A 47 -5.80 3.48 -18.98
C GLY A 47 -7.34 3.46 -18.92
N PRO A 48 -7.97 2.44 -18.30
CA PRO A 48 -9.43 2.39 -18.14
C PRO A 48 -10.03 3.52 -17.30
N LEU A 49 -9.23 4.21 -16.47
CA LEU A 49 -9.70 5.35 -15.67
C LEU A 49 -9.90 6.63 -16.48
N GLY A 50 -9.54 6.61 -17.78
CA GLY A 50 -9.67 7.73 -18.69
C GLY A 50 -8.81 8.92 -18.28
N GLY A 51 -9.29 10.14 -18.49
CA GLY A 51 -8.55 11.36 -18.11
C GLY A 51 -8.27 11.54 -16.62
N LYS A 52 -8.71 10.62 -15.77
CA LYS A 52 -8.45 10.59 -14.33
C LYS A 52 -7.31 9.63 -13.96
N GLY A 53 -6.76 8.86 -14.88
CA GLY A 53 -5.69 7.90 -14.65
C GLY A 53 -4.35 8.34 -15.24
N LEU A 54 -3.27 8.19 -14.47
CA LEU A 54 -1.89 8.39 -14.91
C LEU A 54 -1.03 7.20 -14.47
N GLY A 55 -0.54 6.38 -15.43
CA GLY A 55 0.39 5.30 -15.16
C GLY A 55 1.83 5.80 -15.14
N VAL A 56 2.61 5.42 -14.13
CA VAL A 56 4.01 5.86 -13.96
C VAL A 56 4.87 4.69 -13.52
N ALA A 57 5.95 4.40 -14.26
CA ALA A 57 7.00 3.52 -13.79
C ALA A 57 7.77 4.17 -12.63
N CYS A 58 7.90 3.47 -11.51
CA CYS A 58 8.55 3.98 -10.31
C CYS A 58 9.09 2.84 -9.43
N ASP A 59 10.41 2.75 -9.33
CA ASP A 59 11.06 1.99 -8.26
C ASP A 59 11.03 2.84 -6.99
N VAL A 60 10.22 2.43 -6.01
CA VAL A 60 10.04 3.16 -4.75
C VAL A 60 11.31 3.20 -3.89
N SER A 61 12.26 2.31 -4.11
CA SER A 61 13.57 2.33 -3.42
C SER A 61 14.47 3.48 -3.87
N ARG A 62 14.13 4.12 -5.00
CA ARG A 62 14.88 5.18 -5.67
C ARG A 62 14.22 6.55 -5.44
N ARG A 63 14.89 7.40 -4.67
CA ARG A 63 14.41 8.76 -4.34
C ARG A 63 14.05 9.59 -5.58
N ASP A 64 14.94 9.60 -6.56
CA ASP A 64 14.75 10.34 -7.80
C ASP A 64 13.48 9.93 -8.56
N GLN A 65 13.17 8.64 -8.58
CA GLN A 65 11.97 8.13 -9.24
C GLN A 65 10.69 8.44 -8.45
N VAL A 66 10.73 8.36 -7.12
CA VAL A 66 9.61 8.74 -6.25
C VAL A 66 9.29 10.23 -6.38
N GLU A 67 10.32 11.11 -6.34
CA GLU A 67 10.15 12.54 -6.51
C GLU A 67 9.60 12.88 -7.92
N ALA A 68 10.09 12.18 -8.95
CA ALA A 68 9.56 12.33 -10.32
C ALA A 68 8.10 11.87 -10.43
N ALA A 69 7.70 10.80 -9.74
CA ALA A 69 6.31 10.35 -9.75
C ALA A 69 5.35 11.37 -9.09
N VAL A 70 5.78 11.96 -7.96
CA VAL A 70 5.02 13.06 -7.33
C VAL A 70 4.93 14.27 -8.25
N GLN A 71 6.05 14.65 -8.91
CA GLN A 71 6.05 15.78 -9.84
C GLN A 71 5.11 15.52 -11.03
N LYS A 72 5.16 14.34 -11.66
CA LYS A 72 4.22 13.98 -12.74
C LYS A 72 2.76 14.03 -12.29
N THR A 73 2.48 13.67 -11.03
CA THR A 73 1.14 13.80 -10.45
C THR A 73 0.70 15.26 -10.38
N LEU A 74 1.60 16.14 -9.93
CA LEU A 74 1.33 17.59 -9.87
C LEU A 74 1.16 18.20 -11.25
N ASP A 75 1.98 17.81 -12.22
CA ASP A 75 1.91 18.31 -13.61
C ASP A 75 0.56 17.90 -14.26
N ALA A 76 0.08 16.69 -13.97
CA ALA A 76 -1.16 16.16 -14.53
C ALA A 76 -2.42 16.69 -13.84
N PHE A 77 -2.39 16.84 -12.51
CA PHE A 77 -3.61 17.05 -11.71
C PHE A 77 -3.54 18.27 -10.77
N GLY A 78 -2.40 18.94 -10.67
CA GLY A 78 -2.21 20.19 -9.91
C GLY A 78 -2.13 20.07 -8.39
N ARG A 79 -2.33 18.88 -7.81
CA ARG A 79 -2.35 18.64 -6.36
C ARG A 79 -2.05 17.19 -6.01
N LEU A 80 -1.84 16.90 -4.72
CA LEU A 80 -1.76 15.54 -4.18
C LEU A 80 -2.45 15.51 -2.81
N ASP A 81 -3.55 14.79 -2.69
CA ASP A 81 -4.36 14.69 -1.47
C ASP A 81 -4.18 13.38 -0.72
N ILE A 82 -3.92 12.31 -1.45
CA ILE A 82 -3.91 10.95 -0.91
C ILE A 82 -2.64 10.23 -1.37
N LEU A 83 -1.92 9.63 -0.42
CA LEU A 83 -0.81 8.71 -0.69
C LEU A 83 -1.15 7.33 -0.13
N VAL A 84 -1.09 6.30 -0.98
CA VAL A 84 -1.21 4.91 -0.54
C VAL A 84 0.05 4.13 -0.93
N CYS A 85 0.75 3.59 0.07
CA CYS A 85 1.98 2.82 -0.14
C CYS A 85 1.66 1.32 -0.12
N CYS A 86 1.42 0.73 -1.31
CA CYS A 86 1.15 -0.70 -1.50
C CYS A 86 2.33 -1.47 -2.12
N ALA A 87 3.37 -0.79 -2.61
CA ALA A 87 4.54 -1.45 -3.21
C ALA A 87 5.20 -2.45 -2.24
N GLY A 88 5.51 -3.63 -2.74
CA GLY A 88 6.11 -4.65 -1.89
C GLY A 88 6.49 -5.92 -2.62
N ILE A 89 7.46 -6.62 -2.05
CA ILE A 89 7.99 -7.91 -2.51
C ILE A 89 8.12 -8.87 -1.34
N THR A 90 8.30 -10.14 -1.62
CA THR A 90 8.67 -11.16 -0.62
C THR A 90 9.99 -11.82 -1.03
N ARG A 91 10.89 -11.99 -0.05
CA ARG A 91 12.13 -12.76 -0.13
C ARG A 91 12.24 -13.60 1.13
N ASP A 92 11.32 -14.58 1.25
CA ASP A 92 11.16 -15.36 2.47
C ASP A 92 12.28 -16.41 2.55
N ASN A 93 12.97 -16.45 3.68
CA ASN A 93 13.95 -17.47 4.00
C ASN A 93 14.13 -17.56 5.52
N LEU A 94 14.59 -18.73 6.02
CA LEU A 94 14.98 -18.83 7.43
C LEU A 94 16.22 -17.95 7.69
N VAL A 95 16.33 -17.36 8.89
CA VAL A 95 17.36 -16.37 9.21
C VAL A 95 18.79 -16.84 8.88
N HIS A 96 19.10 -18.13 9.09
CA HIS A 96 20.42 -18.69 8.79
C HIS A 96 20.70 -18.92 7.29
N LYS A 97 19.71 -18.69 6.44
CA LYS A 97 19.80 -18.82 4.96
C LYS A 97 19.44 -17.51 4.25
N MET A 98 18.94 -16.51 4.99
CA MET A 98 18.58 -15.22 4.43
C MET A 98 19.86 -14.48 4.03
N THR A 99 19.93 -14.01 2.80
CA THR A 99 21.07 -13.22 2.32
C THR A 99 20.86 -11.74 2.61
N ASP A 100 21.94 -10.96 2.52
CA ASP A 100 21.86 -9.50 2.65
C ASP A 100 20.98 -8.91 1.53
N GLU A 101 21.02 -9.47 0.32
CA GLU A 101 20.19 -9.04 -0.81
C GLU A 101 18.70 -9.33 -0.56
N ASP A 102 18.37 -10.45 0.10
CA ASP A 102 16.99 -10.76 0.51
C ASP A 102 16.50 -9.77 1.56
N TRP A 103 17.37 -9.42 2.51
CA TRP A 103 17.08 -8.43 3.55
C TRP A 103 16.93 -7.03 2.96
N ASP A 104 17.96 -6.54 2.27
CA ASP A 104 18.01 -5.18 1.73
C ASP A 104 16.89 -4.93 0.72
N GLY A 105 16.63 -5.87 -0.18
CA GLY A 105 15.56 -5.75 -1.17
C GLY A 105 14.19 -5.57 -0.54
N VAL A 106 13.89 -6.27 0.55
CA VAL A 106 12.62 -6.15 1.27
C VAL A 106 12.58 -4.84 2.08
N ILE A 107 13.63 -4.51 2.83
CA ILE A 107 13.70 -3.28 3.62
C ILE A 107 13.63 -2.04 2.71
N ASP A 108 14.39 -2.02 1.62
CA ASP A 108 14.44 -0.91 0.69
C ASP A 108 13.08 -0.69 0.01
N THR A 109 12.42 -1.76 -0.43
CA THR A 109 11.12 -1.62 -1.09
C THR A 109 10.02 -1.19 -0.11
N HIS A 110 9.88 -1.92 1.01
CA HIS A 110 8.74 -1.70 1.92
C HIS A 110 8.93 -0.50 2.85
N LEU A 111 10.06 -0.45 3.56
CA LEU A 111 10.25 0.52 4.63
C LEU A 111 10.82 1.83 4.10
N LYS A 112 11.97 1.77 3.42
CA LYS A 112 12.59 2.95 2.82
C LYS A 112 11.73 3.54 1.70
N GLY A 113 11.14 2.71 0.82
CA GLY A 113 10.26 3.17 -0.25
C GLY A 113 9.02 3.91 0.27
N THR A 114 8.41 3.42 1.35
CA THR A 114 7.31 4.13 2.03
C THR A 114 7.79 5.44 2.65
N PHE A 115 8.95 5.45 3.30
CA PHE A 115 9.55 6.67 3.84
C PHE A 115 9.81 7.71 2.75
N LEU A 116 10.42 7.32 1.62
CA LEU A 116 10.68 8.22 0.49
C LEU A 116 9.38 8.79 -0.08
N SER A 117 8.37 7.95 -0.26
CA SER A 117 7.05 8.35 -0.77
C SER A 117 6.35 9.32 0.18
N ALA A 118 6.35 9.03 1.49
CA ALA A 118 5.77 9.91 2.50
C ALA A 118 6.51 11.25 2.57
N GLN A 119 7.86 11.23 2.50
CA GLN A 119 8.66 12.44 2.51
C GLN A 119 8.43 13.32 1.26
N ALA A 120 8.24 12.73 0.10
CA ALA A 120 7.92 13.48 -1.12
C ALA A 120 6.48 14.05 -1.06
N ALA A 121 5.51 13.26 -0.66
CA ALA A 121 4.10 13.66 -0.57
C ALA A 121 3.88 14.78 0.46
N GLN A 122 4.51 14.71 1.63
CA GLN A 122 4.33 15.73 2.67
C GLN A 122 4.80 17.12 2.24
N ARG A 123 5.80 17.24 1.34
CA ARG A 123 6.23 18.54 0.79
C ARG A 123 5.10 19.25 0.03
N VAL A 124 4.16 18.49 -0.52
CA VAL A 124 2.95 19.00 -1.20
C VAL A 124 1.80 19.18 -0.21
N MET A 125 1.55 18.20 0.64
CA MET A 125 0.40 18.18 1.55
C MET A 125 0.50 19.20 2.68
N VAL A 126 1.70 19.49 3.20
CA VAL A 126 1.91 20.48 4.28
C VAL A 126 1.47 21.89 3.86
N PRO A 127 1.92 22.45 2.72
CA PRO A 127 1.41 23.73 2.24
C PRO A 127 -0.10 23.72 1.93
N GLN A 128 -0.63 22.57 1.45
CA GLN A 128 -2.06 22.40 1.20
C GLN A 128 -2.89 22.35 2.49
N ARG A 129 -2.26 22.09 3.65
CA ARG A 129 -2.92 21.84 4.95
C ARG A 129 -3.98 20.74 4.88
N TYR A 130 -3.75 19.77 4.05
CA TYR A 130 -4.60 18.60 3.84
C TYR A 130 -3.78 17.43 3.29
N GLY A 131 -4.02 16.25 3.82
CA GLY A 131 -3.45 15.01 3.29
C GLY A 131 -3.94 13.77 4.01
N LYS A 132 -3.96 12.66 3.29
CA LYS A 132 -4.25 11.32 3.83
C LYS A 132 -3.15 10.37 3.36
N MET A 133 -2.50 9.70 4.31
CA MET A 133 -1.48 8.70 4.00
C MET A 133 -1.88 7.36 4.60
N VAL A 134 -1.82 6.30 3.80
CA VAL A 134 -2.07 4.93 4.26
C VAL A 134 -0.91 4.02 3.84
N PHE A 135 -0.32 3.33 4.82
CA PHE A 135 0.77 2.40 4.62
C PHE A 135 0.27 0.96 4.72
N LEU A 136 0.59 0.13 3.74
CA LEU A 136 0.19 -1.28 3.74
C LEU A 136 1.16 -2.10 4.58
N SER A 137 0.80 -2.31 5.86
CA SER A 137 1.43 -3.25 6.78
C SER A 137 1.01 -4.69 6.47
N SER A 138 1.00 -5.57 7.44
CA SER A 138 0.58 -6.98 7.35
C SER A 138 0.37 -7.54 8.76
N THR A 139 -0.41 -8.59 8.90
CA THR A 139 -0.42 -9.43 10.11
C THR A 139 0.94 -10.08 10.39
N SER A 140 1.80 -10.22 9.36
CA SER A 140 3.18 -10.69 9.55
C SER A 140 4.04 -9.73 10.38
N ALA A 141 3.60 -8.50 10.65
CA ALA A 141 4.25 -7.59 11.59
C ALA A 141 4.32 -8.18 13.02
N ASP A 142 3.41 -9.08 13.37
CA ASP A 142 3.36 -9.78 14.66
C ASP A 142 4.31 -11.00 14.69
N GLY A 143 5.00 -11.27 13.60
CA GLY A 143 5.92 -12.39 13.40
C GLY A 143 5.38 -13.48 12.47
N ASN A 144 6.22 -13.93 11.55
CA ASN A 144 5.93 -15.08 10.69
C ASN A 144 7.23 -15.82 10.35
N ARG A 145 7.20 -17.14 10.43
CA ARG A 145 8.38 -17.98 10.19
C ARG A 145 8.92 -17.78 8.78
N GLY A 146 10.22 -17.51 8.65
CA GLY A 146 10.89 -17.27 7.38
C GLY A 146 10.73 -15.84 6.83
N GLN A 147 10.12 -14.94 7.57
CA GLN A 147 9.85 -13.56 7.15
C GLN A 147 10.52 -12.51 8.04
N THR A 148 11.73 -12.77 8.53
CA THR A 148 12.43 -11.84 9.42
C THR A 148 12.54 -10.44 8.79
N ASN A 149 12.93 -10.35 7.51
CA ASN A 149 12.98 -9.10 6.75
C ASN A 149 11.59 -8.46 6.58
N TYR A 150 10.62 -9.24 6.10
CA TYR A 150 9.26 -8.76 5.82
C TYR A 150 8.52 -8.34 7.09
N SER A 151 8.58 -9.15 8.14
CA SER A 151 7.96 -8.83 9.43
C SER A 151 8.55 -7.56 10.03
N THR A 152 9.89 -7.41 9.98
CA THR A 152 10.57 -6.18 10.44
C THR A 152 10.11 -4.96 9.65
N ALA A 153 10.08 -5.05 8.32
CA ALA A 153 9.61 -3.94 7.49
C ALA A 153 8.15 -3.58 7.81
N LYS A 154 7.26 -4.57 7.93
CA LYS A 154 5.83 -4.35 8.17
C LYS A 154 5.53 -3.82 9.58
N ALA A 155 6.29 -4.24 10.58
CA ALA A 155 6.25 -3.65 11.93
C ALA A 155 6.78 -2.21 11.94
N GLY A 156 7.87 -1.95 11.20
CA GLY A 156 8.43 -0.61 11.04
C GLY A 156 7.44 0.40 10.44
N LEU A 157 6.59 -0.03 9.49
CA LEU A 157 5.54 0.81 8.92
C LEU A 157 4.50 1.25 9.96
N GLN A 158 4.18 0.43 10.94
CA GLN A 158 3.26 0.79 12.02
C GLN A 158 3.85 1.86 12.93
N GLY A 159 5.15 1.75 13.26
CA GLY A 159 5.88 2.78 14.01
C GLY A 159 5.97 4.08 13.22
N MET A 160 6.30 4.00 11.93
CA MET A 160 6.37 5.16 11.03
C MET A 160 5.01 5.88 10.94
N ALA A 161 3.90 5.15 10.80
CA ALA A 161 2.57 5.75 10.74
C ALA A 161 2.24 6.54 12.01
N ARG A 162 2.58 6.02 13.20
CA ARG A 162 2.36 6.72 14.48
C ARG A 162 3.20 8.00 14.57
N THR A 163 4.47 7.94 14.21
CA THR A 163 5.36 9.10 14.26
C THR A 163 4.91 10.18 13.30
N LEU A 164 4.63 9.83 12.04
CA LEU A 164 4.19 10.81 11.04
C LEU A 164 2.79 11.37 11.36
N ALA A 165 1.92 10.64 12.03
CA ALA A 165 0.64 11.15 12.52
C ALA A 165 0.83 12.28 13.55
N ILE A 166 1.85 12.19 14.42
CA ILE A 166 2.20 13.22 15.38
C ILE A 166 2.82 14.44 14.67
N GLU A 167 3.77 14.20 13.78
CA GLU A 167 4.51 15.27 13.09
C GLU A 167 3.64 16.06 12.09
N LEU A 168 2.75 15.37 11.38
CA LEU A 168 1.97 15.94 10.29
C LEU A 168 0.53 16.33 10.68
N GLY A 169 0.05 15.86 11.84
CA GLY A 169 -1.27 16.20 12.38
C GLY A 169 -1.53 17.71 12.48
N PRO A 170 -0.58 18.55 12.96
CA PRO A 170 -0.73 20.02 13.01
C PRO A 170 -0.98 20.68 11.64
N PHE A 171 -0.70 19.96 10.55
CA PHE A 171 -0.93 20.42 9.17
C PHE A 171 -2.20 19.84 8.53
N GLY A 172 -3.06 19.17 9.31
CA GLY A 172 -4.29 18.56 8.79
C GLY A 172 -4.07 17.28 7.98
N ILE A 173 -2.98 16.56 8.24
CA ILE A 173 -2.63 15.32 7.53
C ILE A 173 -2.84 14.14 8.46
N ASN A 174 -3.68 13.17 8.02
CA ASN A 174 -3.85 11.90 8.72
C ASN A 174 -2.89 10.84 8.15
N VAL A 175 -2.26 10.06 9.02
CA VAL A 175 -1.38 8.95 8.62
C VAL A 175 -1.79 7.70 9.36
N ASN A 176 -2.11 6.62 8.63
CA ASN A 176 -2.54 5.36 9.20
C ASN A 176 -1.84 4.18 8.50
N ALA A 177 -1.93 3.00 9.11
CA ALA A 177 -1.52 1.75 8.51
C ALA A 177 -2.72 0.79 8.41
N VAL A 178 -2.75 -0.02 7.36
CA VAL A 178 -3.67 -1.15 7.22
C VAL A 178 -2.84 -2.43 7.25
N ALA A 179 -3.24 -3.40 8.04
CA ALA A 179 -2.56 -4.69 8.21
C ALA A 179 -3.46 -5.83 7.69
N PRO A 180 -3.36 -6.19 6.41
CA PRO A 180 -4.10 -7.30 5.84
C PRO A 180 -3.70 -8.64 6.44
N GLY A 181 -4.67 -9.56 6.54
CA GLY A 181 -4.42 -10.97 6.71
C GLY A 181 -4.18 -11.67 5.36
N PHE A 182 -4.77 -12.84 5.21
CA PHE A 182 -4.70 -13.62 3.97
C PHE A 182 -5.62 -13.01 2.90
N ILE A 183 -5.02 -12.45 1.85
CA ILE A 183 -5.73 -11.81 0.72
C ILE A 183 -5.38 -12.53 -0.57
N GLU A 184 -6.36 -12.78 -1.42
CA GLU A 184 -6.19 -13.41 -2.73
C GLU A 184 -5.45 -12.46 -3.69
N THR A 185 -4.15 -12.70 -3.88
CA THR A 185 -3.27 -11.91 -4.73
C THR A 185 -2.22 -12.82 -5.39
N ARG A 186 -1.56 -12.33 -6.44
CA ARG A 186 -0.40 -13.03 -7.04
C ARG A 186 0.71 -13.32 -6.01
N MET A 187 0.89 -12.45 -5.03
CA MET A 187 1.90 -12.63 -3.97
C MET A 187 1.58 -13.84 -3.08
N THR A 188 0.35 -14.00 -2.66
CA THR A 188 -0.11 -15.13 -1.85
C THR A 188 -0.15 -16.43 -2.66
N GLU A 189 -0.51 -16.36 -3.94
CA GLU A 189 -0.42 -17.49 -4.86
C GLU A 189 1.03 -17.95 -5.07
N ALA A 190 1.96 -17.00 -5.27
CA ALA A 190 3.39 -17.30 -5.36
C ALA A 190 3.93 -17.94 -4.06
N THR A 191 3.39 -17.56 -2.91
CA THR A 191 3.73 -18.19 -1.63
C THR A 191 3.25 -19.65 -1.58
N ALA A 192 2.01 -19.94 -1.97
CA ALA A 192 1.50 -21.31 -2.06
C ALA A 192 2.37 -22.18 -2.98
N ARG A 193 2.75 -21.64 -4.14
CA ARG A 193 3.63 -22.31 -5.11
C ARG A 193 5.01 -22.62 -4.53
N ARG A 194 5.62 -21.68 -3.79
CA ARG A 194 6.92 -21.91 -3.10
C ARG A 194 6.82 -22.98 -2.03
N MET A 195 5.66 -23.10 -1.38
CA MET A 195 5.40 -24.15 -0.39
C MET A 195 5.07 -25.51 -1.00
N GLY A 196 4.93 -25.60 -2.33
CA GLY A 196 4.54 -26.85 -3.02
C GLY A 196 3.08 -27.24 -2.76
N VAL A 197 2.21 -26.29 -2.38
CA VAL A 197 0.79 -26.52 -2.09
C VAL A 197 -0.06 -26.02 -3.25
N ALA A 198 -1.06 -26.81 -3.67
CA ALA A 198 -2.02 -26.37 -4.68
C ALA A 198 -2.79 -25.14 -4.19
N TRP A 199 -3.02 -24.19 -5.09
CA TRP A 199 -3.62 -22.91 -4.72
C TRP A 199 -5.01 -23.05 -4.06
N GLU A 200 -5.84 -23.96 -4.55
CA GLU A 200 -7.16 -24.22 -3.98
C GLU A 200 -7.10 -24.80 -2.56
N ASP A 201 -6.16 -25.73 -2.31
CA ASP A 201 -5.95 -26.31 -0.97
C ASP A 201 -5.42 -25.25 0.01
N PHE A 202 -4.53 -24.39 -0.48
CA PHE A 202 -4.00 -23.26 0.30
C PHE A 202 -5.10 -22.27 0.69
N LYS A 203 -5.98 -21.90 -0.26
CA LYS A 203 -7.15 -21.05 0.00
C LYS A 203 -8.09 -21.67 1.03
N LYS A 204 -8.40 -22.97 0.85
CA LYS A 204 -9.28 -23.70 1.76
C LYS A 204 -8.73 -23.71 3.18
N ALA A 205 -7.46 -24.07 3.35
CA ALA A 205 -6.81 -24.08 4.67
C ALA A 205 -6.77 -22.69 5.33
N ALA A 206 -6.53 -21.63 4.54
CA ALA A 206 -6.55 -20.26 5.03
C ALA A 206 -7.97 -19.83 5.43
N ALA A 207 -8.99 -20.17 4.64
CA ALA A 207 -10.40 -19.89 4.93
C ALA A 207 -10.88 -20.62 6.22
N GLU A 208 -10.47 -21.85 6.42
CA GLU A 208 -10.82 -22.63 7.64
C GLU A 208 -10.25 -21.99 8.92
N ARG A 209 -9.08 -21.34 8.82
CA ARG A 209 -8.44 -20.63 9.95
C ARG A 209 -9.02 -19.21 10.16
N THR A 210 -9.68 -18.65 9.16
CA THR A 210 -10.26 -17.32 9.24
C THR A 210 -11.66 -17.42 9.86
N PRO A 211 -11.99 -16.67 10.93
CA PRO A 211 -13.32 -16.68 11.54
C PRO A 211 -14.46 -16.41 10.54
N MET A 212 -14.27 -15.54 9.57
CA MET A 212 -15.24 -15.27 8.50
C MET A 212 -15.32 -16.37 7.42
N ARG A 213 -14.56 -17.47 7.57
CA ARG A 213 -14.62 -18.67 6.70
C ARG A 213 -14.36 -18.41 5.22
N ARG A 214 -13.63 -17.33 4.92
CA ARG A 214 -13.13 -17.01 3.58
C ARG A 214 -11.78 -16.33 3.68
N ILE A 215 -11.01 -16.35 2.59
CA ILE A 215 -9.89 -15.44 2.43
C ILE A 215 -10.39 -14.06 2.00
N GLY A 216 -9.63 -13.03 2.31
CA GLY A 216 -9.95 -11.67 1.88
C GLY A 216 -9.71 -11.48 0.39
N GLN A 217 -10.45 -10.54 -0.20
CA GLN A 217 -10.24 -10.07 -1.56
C GLN A 217 -9.54 -8.71 -1.54
N PRO A 218 -8.80 -8.31 -2.60
CA PRO A 218 -8.19 -6.99 -2.69
C PRO A 218 -9.16 -5.84 -2.36
N VAL A 219 -10.42 -5.95 -2.79
CA VAL A 219 -11.46 -4.95 -2.50
C VAL A 219 -11.81 -4.84 -1.02
N ASP A 220 -11.68 -5.90 -0.22
CA ASP A 220 -11.89 -5.83 1.24
C ASP A 220 -10.89 -4.85 1.88
N ILE A 221 -9.66 -4.83 1.39
CA ILE A 221 -8.60 -3.94 1.87
C ILE A 221 -8.77 -2.54 1.28
N ALA A 222 -9.08 -2.42 -0.02
CA ALA A 222 -9.31 -1.16 -0.69
C ALA A 222 -10.44 -0.34 -0.03
N ASN A 223 -11.50 -1.00 0.43
CA ASN A 223 -12.60 -0.34 1.14
C ASN A 223 -12.15 0.31 2.46
N VAL A 224 -11.28 -0.37 3.23
CA VAL A 224 -10.73 0.20 4.48
C VAL A 224 -9.76 1.33 4.17
N ILE A 225 -8.90 1.17 3.15
CA ILE A 225 -8.01 2.25 2.68
C ILE A 225 -8.85 3.46 2.26
N ALA A 226 -9.91 3.27 1.49
CA ALA A 226 -10.79 4.36 1.05
C ALA A 226 -11.47 5.06 2.24
N PHE A 227 -11.92 4.32 3.26
CA PHE A 227 -12.43 4.93 4.50
C PHE A 227 -11.36 5.81 5.16
N LEU A 228 -10.15 5.28 5.36
CA LEU A 228 -9.05 6.01 6.02
C LEU A 228 -8.55 7.22 5.21
N CYS A 229 -8.77 7.22 3.90
CA CYS A 229 -8.43 8.34 3.00
C CYS A 229 -9.57 9.36 2.83
N SER A 230 -10.76 9.10 3.39
CA SER A 230 -11.90 10.00 3.30
C SER A 230 -11.96 11.01 4.45
N ASP A 231 -12.83 12.01 4.33
CA ASP A 231 -13.10 12.98 5.40
C ASP A 231 -13.90 12.37 6.56
N GLU A 232 -14.57 11.22 6.35
CA GLU A 232 -15.26 10.45 7.39
C GLU A 232 -14.30 9.94 8.49
N SER A 233 -13.02 9.76 8.14
CA SER A 233 -11.95 9.35 9.07
C SER A 233 -11.08 10.51 9.56
N SER A 234 -11.58 11.75 9.52
CA SER A 234 -10.78 12.96 9.82
C SER A 234 -10.13 12.95 11.20
N PHE A 235 -10.70 12.21 12.17
CA PHE A 235 -10.14 12.07 13.52
C PHE A 235 -9.42 10.74 13.74
N VAL A 236 -9.22 9.93 12.70
CA VAL A 236 -8.48 8.65 12.75
C VAL A 236 -7.06 8.91 12.22
N SER A 237 -6.06 8.92 13.11
CA SER A 237 -4.65 9.11 12.74
C SER A 237 -3.75 8.31 13.68
N GLY A 238 -2.61 7.82 13.17
CA GLY A 238 -1.66 7.00 13.91
C GLY A 238 -2.12 5.57 14.19
N GLN A 239 -3.22 5.12 13.57
CA GLN A 239 -3.80 3.81 13.83
C GLN A 239 -3.26 2.73 12.88
N THR A 240 -3.23 1.50 13.37
CA THR A 240 -3.07 0.31 12.54
C THR A 240 -4.36 -0.48 12.56
N ILE A 241 -5.01 -0.58 11.40
CA ILE A 241 -6.27 -1.33 11.25
C ILE A 241 -5.97 -2.70 10.69
N TYR A 242 -6.20 -3.74 11.50
CA TYR A 242 -6.09 -5.13 11.05
C TYR A 242 -7.34 -5.53 10.24
N VAL A 243 -7.13 -5.99 9.01
CA VAL A 243 -8.20 -6.41 8.09
C VAL A 243 -7.94 -7.87 7.71
N ARG A 244 -8.39 -8.79 8.57
CA ARG A 244 -8.00 -10.20 8.48
C ARG A 244 -9.15 -11.20 8.69
N GLY A 245 -10.41 -10.71 8.73
CA GLY A 245 -11.59 -11.57 8.86
C GLY A 245 -11.78 -12.20 10.25
N GLY A 246 -11.16 -11.60 11.27
CA GLY A 246 -11.26 -12.02 12.68
C GLY A 246 -10.28 -11.25 13.57
N PRO A 247 -10.29 -11.52 14.90
CA PRO A 247 -9.42 -10.90 15.88
C PRO A 247 -7.93 -11.32 15.71
#